data_176216745c8584bd1ea419a6fd301809
#
_entry.id   176216745c8584bd1ea419a6fd301809
#
_cell.length_a   1.000
_cell.length_b   1.000
_cell.length_c   1.000
_cell.angle_alpha   90.00
_cell.angle_beta   90.00
_cell.angle_gamma   90.00
#
_symmetry.space_group_name_H-M   'P 1'
#
loop_
_entity.id
_entity.type
_entity.pdbx_description
1 polymer ?
#
loop_
_entity_poly.entity_id
_entity_poly.type
_entity_poly.pdbx_seq_one_letter_code
_entity_poly.pdbx_strand_id
1 'polypeptide(L)'
;MPRADQSVDVAIIGAGPAGLTAAYLLTKQGYSVTVIEKDPTYVGGISRTVEMDGFRFDIGGHRFFSKSQQVVDLWNEILPDDFIQRPRMSRIYYEGKFYSYPLRAFEALWNLGILRSTLCMASFAKAKLFPNRNVRSFQDWTVNAFGHKLFSIFFKTYTEKVWGMPCDEMSADWAAQRIKGLSLWGAVVDGLKRSLGLNKKPNDGMETKTLLETFRYPRLGPGMMWEAARDFVVAGGNQVLMAHSFKQLAQDQGTGRWRMVADGPDGDVIINAAHVISSAPMRELAGRIHPLPATLPEAMDLKYRDFLTVALMVKGDDIFPDNWIYIHDSKVQVGRIQNFRSWSPEMVPDTSIACVGLEYFCFEGDGLWSSADADLIALAT
;
A
#
# COMPACT_ATOMS: atom_id res chain seq x y z
N MET A 1 13.58 37.40 6.06
CA MET A 1 13.53 37.39 7.54
C MET A 1 12.95 36.05 7.98
N PRO A 2 13.51 35.35 8.95
CA PRO A 2 12.90 34.14 9.45
C PRO A 2 11.47 34.46 9.87
N ARG A 3 10.48 33.62 9.48
CA ARG A 3 9.11 33.74 9.98
C ARG A 3 9.15 33.66 11.51
N ALA A 4 8.29 34.46 12.18
CA ALA A 4 8.20 34.46 13.64
C ALA A 4 8.02 33.04 14.18
N ASP A 5 8.72 32.71 15.28
CA ASP A 5 8.58 31.46 16.01
C ASP A 5 7.08 31.20 16.29
N GLN A 6 6.58 30.07 15.76
CA GLN A 6 5.21 29.65 16.03
C GLN A 6 5.18 28.82 17.32
N SER A 7 4.17 29.02 18.14
CA SER A 7 3.93 28.21 19.34
C SER A 7 2.58 27.52 19.25
N VAL A 8 2.58 26.19 19.34
CA VAL A 8 1.40 25.33 19.19
C VAL A 8 1.36 24.25 20.27
N ASP A 9 0.23 23.61 20.45
CA ASP A 9 0.12 22.45 21.34
C ASP A 9 0.80 21.24 20.71
N VAL A 10 0.56 20.99 19.43
CA VAL A 10 1.10 19.82 18.74
C VAL A 10 1.70 20.18 17.38
N ALA A 11 2.95 19.80 17.16
CA ALA A 11 3.58 19.79 15.85
C ALA A 11 3.53 18.40 15.22
N ILE A 12 3.20 18.30 13.92
CA ILE A 12 3.05 17.03 13.23
C ILE A 12 3.98 16.99 12.02
N ILE A 13 4.78 15.92 11.90
CA ILE A 13 5.69 15.69 10.78
C ILE A 13 5.03 14.73 9.80
N GLY A 14 4.73 15.24 8.61
CA GLY A 14 4.11 14.53 7.49
C GLY A 14 2.60 14.66 7.44
N ALA A 15 2.06 15.07 6.27
CA ALA A 15 0.64 15.15 5.96
C ALA A 15 0.12 13.88 5.24
N GLY A 16 0.67 12.72 5.57
CA GLY A 16 0.14 11.42 5.17
C GLY A 16 -1.09 11.02 6.01
N PRO A 17 -1.68 9.83 5.77
CA PRO A 17 -2.88 9.36 6.48
C PRO A 17 -2.78 9.46 8.00
N ALA A 18 -1.65 9.07 8.59
CA ALA A 18 -1.46 9.10 10.04
C ALA A 18 -1.40 10.53 10.59
N GLY A 19 -0.61 11.40 9.94
CA GLY A 19 -0.46 12.79 10.38
C GLY A 19 -1.74 13.60 10.25
N LEU A 20 -2.43 13.47 9.10
CA LEU A 20 -3.70 14.20 8.89
C LEU A 20 -4.84 13.65 9.75
N THR A 21 -4.88 12.34 10.02
CA THR A 21 -5.85 11.80 11.00
C THR A 21 -5.62 12.39 12.39
N ALA A 22 -4.37 12.46 12.83
CA ALA A 22 -4.03 13.07 14.12
C ALA A 22 -4.39 14.57 14.14
N ALA A 23 -4.02 15.32 13.09
CA ALA A 23 -4.35 16.72 12.97
C ALA A 23 -5.86 16.97 13.00
N TYR A 24 -6.62 16.19 12.23
CA TYR A 24 -8.09 16.27 12.18
C TYR A 24 -8.72 16.08 13.56
N LEU A 25 -8.34 15.01 14.27
CA LEU A 25 -8.89 14.68 15.58
C LEU A 25 -8.50 15.71 16.65
N LEU A 26 -7.27 16.21 16.62
CA LEU A 26 -6.80 17.26 17.54
C LEU A 26 -7.50 18.59 17.28
N THR A 27 -7.69 18.96 16.01
CA THR A 27 -8.45 20.16 15.63
C THR A 27 -9.89 20.12 16.15
N LYS A 28 -10.56 18.95 16.05
CA LYS A 28 -11.89 18.76 16.64
C LYS A 28 -11.94 18.97 18.15
N GLN A 29 -10.85 18.69 18.83
CA GLN A 29 -10.72 18.86 20.28
C GLN A 29 -10.26 20.27 20.69
N GLY A 30 -10.03 21.16 19.73
CA GLY A 30 -9.65 22.55 19.97
C GLY A 30 -8.17 22.78 20.24
N TYR A 31 -7.29 21.79 19.97
CA TYR A 31 -5.86 21.96 20.05
C TYR A 31 -5.32 22.81 18.89
N SER A 32 -4.30 23.60 19.17
CA SER A 32 -3.53 24.30 18.14
C SER A 32 -2.51 23.32 17.52
N VAL A 33 -2.57 23.16 16.18
CA VAL A 33 -1.79 22.19 15.44
C VAL A 33 -1.06 22.85 14.28
N THR A 34 0.20 22.47 14.05
CA THR A 34 0.91 22.75 12.80
C THR A 34 1.44 21.45 12.23
N VAL A 35 1.06 21.15 10.99
CA VAL A 35 1.54 20.03 10.19
C VAL A 35 2.57 20.54 9.20
N ILE A 36 3.69 19.84 9.03
CA ILE A 36 4.65 20.09 7.94
C ILE A 36 4.60 18.93 6.93
N GLU A 37 4.64 19.26 5.65
CA GLU A 37 4.67 18.28 4.54
C GLU A 37 5.72 18.69 3.51
N LYS A 38 6.59 17.75 3.14
CA LYS A 38 7.66 18.00 2.16
C LYS A 38 7.17 18.15 0.72
N ASP A 39 6.06 17.50 0.39
CA ASP A 39 5.46 17.62 -0.95
C ASP A 39 4.91 19.06 -1.14
N PRO A 40 5.20 19.73 -2.25
CA PRO A 40 4.71 21.08 -2.49
C PRO A 40 3.22 21.13 -2.88
N THR A 41 2.66 20.02 -3.35
CA THR A 41 1.34 20.00 -4.01
C THR A 41 0.35 19.08 -3.29
N TYR A 42 0.78 17.85 -2.96
CA TYR A 42 -0.12 16.80 -2.54
C TYR A 42 0.01 16.45 -1.07
N VAL A 43 -1.11 16.28 -0.41
CA VAL A 43 -1.22 15.62 0.89
C VAL A 43 -1.61 14.15 0.70
N GLY A 44 -1.63 13.36 1.78
CA GLY A 44 -2.04 11.95 1.75
C GLY A 44 -0.89 10.97 1.64
N GLY A 45 0.37 11.43 1.53
CA GLY A 45 1.55 10.56 1.46
C GLY A 45 1.44 9.53 0.34
N ILE A 46 1.58 8.24 0.64
CA ILE A 46 1.44 7.16 -0.36
C ILE A 46 -0.02 6.92 -0.80
N SER A 47 -1.00 7.50 -0.10
CA SER A 47 -2.43 7.43 -0.45
C SER A 47 -2.91 8.67 -1.19
N ARG A 48 -1.99 9.47 -1.74
CA ARG A 48 -2.35 10.61 -2.57
C ARG A 48 -2.85 10.16 -3.94
N THR A 49 -3.65 11.00 -4.56
CA THR A 49 -4.05 10.89 -5.97
C THR A 49 -3.39 12.01 -6.75
N VAL A 50 -2.74 11.70 -7.83
CA VAL A 50 -2.11 12.67 -8.74
C VAL A 50 -3.09 12.98 -9.86
N GLU A 51 -3.15 14.25 -10.30
CA GLU A 51 -3.94 14.69 -11.43
C GLU A 51 -3.02 15.25 -12.53
N MET A 52 -3.26 14.81 -13.77
CA MET A 52 -2.60 15.31 -14.96
C MET A 52 -3.57 15.29 -16.14
N ASP A 53 -3.78 16.43 -16.78
CA ASP A 53 -4.68 16.61 -17.93
C ASP A 53 -6.11 16.06 -17.68
N GLY A 54 -6.60 16.20 -16.45
CA GLY A 54 -7.90 15.68 -16.01
C GLY A 54 -7.95 14.19 -15.68
N PHE A 55 -6.88 13.44 -15.95
CA PHE A 55 -6.73 12.06 -15.49
C PHE A 55 -6.25 12.04 -14.06
N ARG A 56 -6.85 11.13 -13.26
CA ARG A 56 -6.45 10.89 -11.88
C ARG A 56 -5.88 9.49 -11.74
N PHE A 57 -4.80 9.38 -11.00
CA PHE A 57 -4.15 8.10 -10.73
C PHE A 57 -3.50 8.08 -9.35
N ASP A 58 -3.61 6.94 -8.71
CA ASP A 58 -3.04 6.73 -7.39
C ASP A 58 -1.60 6.24 -7.51
N ILE A 59 -0.77 6.62 -6.57
CA ILE A 59 0.56 6.04 -6.41
C ILE A 59 0.47 4.76 -5.55
N GLY A 60 -0.19 3.73 -6.10
CA GLY A 60 -0.51 2.46 -5.46
C GLY A 60 -2.01 2.24 -5.27
N GLY A 61 -2.44 1.00 -5.19
CA GLY A 61 -3.85 0.65 -5.02
C GLY A 61 -4.29 0.75 -3.55
N HIS A 62 -5.12 1.72 -3.22
CA HIS A 62 -5.59 2.00 -1.86
C HIS A 62 -7.11 1.82 -1.75
N ARG A 63 -7.57 0.60 -1.50
CA ARG A 63 -8.97 0.34 -1.18
C ARG A 63 -9.28 0.66 0.28
N PHE A 64 -10.44 1.25 0.54
CA PHE A 64 -10.91 1.53 1.89
C PHE A 64 -11.61 0.30 2.46
N PHE A 65 -10.97 -0.31 3.44
CA PHE A 65 -11.50 -1.43 4.20
C PHE A 65 -10.96 -1.42 5.62
N SER A 66 -11.85 -1.48 6.60
CA SER A 66 -11.50 -1.67 8.01
C SER A 66 -12.51 -2.59 8.68
N LYS A 67 -12.05 -3.37 9.68
CA LYS A 67 -12.90 -4.11 10.60
C LYS A 67 -13.30 -3.26 11.83
N SER A 68 -12.64 -2.14 12.03
CA SER A 68 -12.94 -1.19 13.10
C SER A 68 -14.04 -0.25 12.65
N GLN A 69 -15.18 -0.29 13.33
CA GLN A 69 -16.29 0.64 13.08
C GLN A 69 -15.86 2.08 13.33
N GLN A 70 -15.07 2.34 14.35
CA GLN A 70 -14.53 3.67 14.64
C GLN A 70 -13.75 4.26 13.46
N VAL A 71 -12.96 3.44 12.75
CA VAL A 71 -12.23 3.88 11.54
C VAL A 71 -13.20 4.17 10.40
N VAL A 72 -14.22 3.33 10.21
CA VAL A 72 -15.25 3.52 9.18
C VAL A 72 -16.05 4.78 9.45
N ASP A 73 -16.42 5.05 10.71
CA ASP A 73 -17.15 6.23 11.11
C ASP A 73 -16.34 7.50 10.86
N LEU A 74 -15.05 7.48 11.20
CA LEU A 74 -14.14 8.59 10.92
C LEU A 74 -14.01 8.86 9.40
N TRP A 75 -13.91 7.81 8.57
CA TRP A 75 -13.90 8.00 7.12
C TRP A 75 -15.19 8.64 6.59
N ASN A 76 -16.35 8.20 7.10
CA ASN A 76 -17.64 8.77 6.76
C ASN A 76 -17.78 10.22 7.24
N GLU A 77 -17.15 10.57 8.35
CA GLU A 77 -17.15 11.92 8.87
C GLU A 77 -16.29 12.86 8.01
N ILE A 78 -15.09 12.41 7.63
CA ILE A 78 -14.17 13.22 6.80
C ILE A 78 -14.72 13.38 5.37
N LEU A 79 -15.31 12.31 4.82
CA LEU A 79 -15.80 12.29 3.44
C LEU A 79 -17.19 11.60 3.39
N PRO A 80 -18.29 12.34 3.73
CA PRO A 80 -19.60 11.73 3.94
C PRO A 80 -20.25 11.19 2.65
N ASP A 81 -20.10 11.88 1.51
CA ASP A 81 -20.94 11.66 0.32
C ASP A 81 -20.17 11.04 -0.87
N ASP A 82 -18.84 10.99 -0.80
CA ASP A 82 -18.01 10.68 -1.97
C ASP A 82 -17.36 9.28 -1.96
N PHE A 83 -17.80 8.41 -1.06
CA PHE A 83 -17.42 7.00 -1.13
C PHE A 83 -18.36 6.22 -2.04
N ILE A 84 -17.82 5.61 -3.09
CA ILE A 84 -18.53 4.71 -3.97
C ILE A 84 -18.21 3.25 -3.65
N GLN A 85 -19.19 2.35 -3.86
CA GLN A 85 -18.99 0.90 -3.76
C GLN A 85 -18.47 0.37 -5.11
N ARG A 86 -17.37 -0.36 -5.07
CA ARG A 86 -16.78 -0.96 -6.27
C ARG A 86 -16.67 -2.47 -6.15
N PRO A 87 -17.02 -3.21 -7.21
CA PRO A 87 -16.73 -4.64 -7.26
C PRO A 87 -15.22 -4.83 -7.27
N ARG A 88 -14.75 -5.78 -6.48
CA ARG A 88 -13.35 -6.17 -6.49
C ARG A 88 -13.12 -7.18 -7.60
N MET A 89 -12.40 -6.77 -8.62
CA MET A 89 -11.94 -7.63 -9.69
C MET A 89 -10.42 -7.58 -9.78
N SER A 90 -9.78 -8.70 -9.56
CA SER A 90 -8.32 -8.79 -9.68
C SER A 90 -7.91 -10.19 -10.10
N ARG A 91 -6.90 -10.28 -10.94
CA ARG A 91 -6.35 -11.53 -11.46
C ARG A 91 -4.84 -11.57 -11.32
N ILE A 92 -4.28 -12.76 -11.45
CA ILE A 92 -2.85 -12.99 -11.60
C ILE A 92 -2.59 -13.33 -13.06
N TYR A 93 -1.60 -12.68 -13.67
CA TYR A 93 -1.08 -13.04 -14.99
C TYR A 93 0.21 -13.84 -14.83
N TYR A 94 0.22 -15.04 -15.40
CA TYR A 94 1.38 -15.93 -15.38
C TYR A 94 1.44 -16.77 -16.66
N GLU A 95 2.56 -16.72 -17.38
CA GLU A 95 2.83 -17.48 -18.63
C GLU A 95 1.67 -17.44 -19.64
N GLY A 96 1.18 -16.24 -19.98
CA GLY A 96 0.13 -16.04 -20.98
C GLY A 96 -1.29 -16.37 -20.52
N LYS A 97 -1.50 -16.69 -19.23
CA LYS A 97 -2.81 -17.04 -18.68
C LYS A 97 -3.18 -16.18 -17.48
N PHE A 98 -4.48 -15.97 -17.32
CA PHE A 98 -5.06 -15.31 -16.16
C PHE A 98 -5.57 -16.33 -15.16
N TYR A 99 -5.33 -16.04 -13.87
CA TYR A 99 -5.81 -16.81 -12.73
C TYR A 99 -6.58 -15.88 -11.79
N SER A 100 -7.70 -16.34 -11.25
CA SER A 100 -8.48 -15.58 -10.27
C SER A 100 -7.64 -15.27 -9.02
N TYR A 101 -7.85 -14.08 -8.45
CA TYR A 101 -7.31 -13.75 -7.14
C TYR A 101 -8.44 -13.40 -6.17
N PRO A 102 -8.59 -14.09 -5.03
CA PRO A 102 -7.74 -15.20 -4.54
C PRO A 102 -7.72 -16.42 -5.45
N LEU A 103 -6.59 -17.14 -5.44
CA LEU A 103 -6.40 -18.33 -6.26
C LEU A 103 -7.50 -19.36 -5.99
N ARG A 104 -8.16 -19.80 -7.07
CA ARG A 104 -9.10 -20.91 -7.06
C ARG A 104 -8.37 -22.19 -7.48
N ALA A 105 -8.30 -23.18 -6.57
CA ALA A 105 -7.46 -24.35 -6.75
C ALA A 105 -7.76 -25.11 -8.06
N PHE A 106 -9.03 -25.33 -8.39
CA PHE A 106 -9.41 -26.03 -9.63
C PHE A 106 -9.03 -25.26 -10.90
N GLU A 107 -9.32 -23.97 -10.92
CA GLU A 107 -8.94 -23.09 -12.03
C GLU A 107 -7.43 -23.06 -12.22
N ALA A 108 -6.69 -22.93 -11.11
CA ALA A 108 -5.24 -22.92 -11.15
C ALA A 108 -4.67 -24.23 -11.70
N LEU A 109 -5.14 -25.38 -11.20
CA LEU A 109 -4.71 -26.68 -11.67
C LEU A 109 -5.09 -26.91 -13.14
N TRP A 110 -6.30 -26.51 -13.56
CA TRP A 110 -6.72 -26.61 -14.95
C TRP A 110 -5.85 -25.78 -15.89
N ASN A 111 -5.60 -24.54 -15.53
CA ASN A 111 -4.78 -23.62 -16.31
C ASN A 111 -3.31 -24.03 -16.40
N LEU A 112 -2.76 -24.67 -15.35
CA LEU A 112 -1.40 -25.21 -15.33
C LEU A 112 -1.25 -26.43 -16.24
N GLY A 113 -2.33 -27.14 -16.55
CA GLY A 113 -2.33 -28.39 -17.33
C GLY A 113 -1.95 -29.61 -16.48
N ILE A 114 -2.23 -30.80 -17.04
CA ILE A 114 -2.16 -32.07 -16.28
C ILE A 114 -0.78 -32.33 -15.67
N LEU A 115 0.28 -32.19 -16.47
CA LEU A 115 1.64 -32.51 -16.00
C LEU A 115 2.10 -31.61 -14.84
N ARG A 116 1.89 -30.30 -14.96
CA ARG A 116 2.27 -29.36 -13.88
C ARG A 116 1.38 -29.54 -12.65
N SER A 117 0.11 -29.82 -12.84
CA SER A 117 -0.84 -30.06 -11.76
C SER A 117 -0.51 -31.31 -10.96
N THR A 118 -0.15 -32.41 -11.61
CA THR A 118 0.32 -33.65 -10.92
C THR A 118 1.60 -33.39 -10.13
N LEU A 119 2.55 -32.62 -10.68
CA LEU A 119 3.77 -32.22 -9.95
C LEU A 119 3.46 -31.31 -8.76
N CYS A 120 2.49 -30.41 -8.88
CA CYS A 120 2.04 -29.57 -7.77
C CYS A 120 1.42 -30.41 -6.65
N MET A 121 0.55 -31.37 -6.99
CA MET A 121 -0.08 -32.27 -6.03
C MET A 121 0.93 -33.19 -5.35
N ALA A 122 1.89 -33.76 -6.08
CA ALA A 122 2.97 -34.58 -5.51
C ALA A 122 3.85 -33.76 -4.56
N SER A 123 4.20 -32.53 -4.97
CA SER A 123 4.97 -31.60 -4.14
C SER A 123 4.23 -31.21 -2.86
N PHE A 124 2.91 -30.98 -2.94
CA PHE A 124 2.05 -30.71 -1.79
C PHE A 124 1.97 -31.89 -0.84
N ALA A 125 1.73 -33.10 -1.38
CA ALA A 125 1.70 -34.34 -0.58
C ALA A 125 3.03 -34.56 0.14
N LYS A 126 4.16 -34.39 -0.55
CA LYS A 126 5.50 -34.47 0.06
C LYS A 126 5.66 -33.48 1.22
N ALA A 127 5.25 -32.21 1.05
CA ALA A 127 5.34 -31.20 2.09
C ALA A 127 4.46 -31.53 3.31
N LYS A 128 3.32 -32.19 3.11
CA LYS A 128 2.44 -32.62 4.21
C LYS A 128 2.97 -33.86 4.94
N LEU A 129 3.57 -34.79 4.23
CA LEU A 129 4.18 -36.00 4.82
C LEU A 129 5.51 -35.70 5.53
N PHE A 130 6.27 -34.77 4.99
CA PHE A 130 7.61 -34.40 5.48
C PHE A 130 7.71 -32.87 5.67
N PRO A 131 6.95 -32.27 6.62
CA PRO A 131 7.00 -30.83 6.85
C PRO A 131 8.33 -30.40 7.45
N ASN A 132 8.81 -29.23 7.04
CA ASN A 132 9.89 -28.56 7.74
C ASN A 132 9.43 -28.16 9.15
N ARG A 133 10.02 -28.74 10.19
CA ARG A 133 9.68 -28.45 11.59
C ARG A 133 10.34 -27.17 12.11
N ASN A 134 11.39 -26.70 11.44
CA ASN A 134 12.11 -25.48 11.79
C ASN A 134 11.72 -24.34 10.83
N VAL A 135 10.49 -23.87 10.96
CA VAL A 135 9.94 -22.82 10.10
C VAL A 135 10.48 -21.47 10.55
N ARG A 136 11.37 -20.87 9.77
CA ARG A 136 11.98 -19.55 10.04
C ARG A 136 11.65 -18.53 8.97
N SER A 137 11.50 -18.97 7.72
CA SER A 137 11.32 -18.09 6.58
C SER A 137 9.91 -18.15 5.98
N PHE A 138 9.58 -17.12 5.20
CA PHE A 138 8.40 -17.10 4.34
C PHE A 138 8.34 -18.32 3.42
N GLN A 139 9.50 -18.71 2.85
CA GLN A 139 9.61 -19.88 2.02
C GLN A 139 9.24 -21.16 2.78
N ASP A 140 9.81 -21.37 3.97
CA ASP A 140 9.52 -22.56 4.79
C ASP A 140 8.03 -22.67 5.09
N TRP A 141 7.43 -21.57 5.54
CA TRP A 141 6.02 -21.51 5.87
C TRP A 141 5.15 -21.83 4.66
N THR A 142 5.44 -21.18 3.52
CA THR A 142 4.63 -21.29 2.30
C THR A 142 4.80 -22.68 1.65
N VAL A 143 6.01 -23.23 1.66
CA VAL A 143 6.28 -24.60 1.17
C VAL A 143 5.54 -25.63 2.01
N ASN A 144 5.53 -25.50 3.34
CA ASN A 144 4.75 -26.38 4.22
C ASN A 144 3.24 -26.28 3.98
N ALA A 145 2.76 -25.07 3.63
CA ALA A 145 1.35 -24.83 3.37
C ALA A 145 0.90 -25.37 2.01
N PHE A 146 1.68 -25.15 0.94
CA PHE A 146 1.25 -25.31 -0.45
C PHE A 146 2.14 -26.26 -1.30
N GLY A 147 3.27 -26.69 -0.77
CA GLY A 147 4.28 -27.46 -1.51
C GLY A 147 5.18 -26.57 -2.34
N HIS A 148 6.42 -27.01 -2.54
CA HIS A 148 7.48 -26.25 -3.24
C HIS A 148 7.08 -25.83 -4.66
N LYS A 149 6.34 -26.69 -5.39
CA LYS A 149 6.00 -26.38 -6.78
C LYS A 149 4.99 -25.22 -6.90
N LEU A 150 3.94 -25.20 -6.08
CA LEU A 150 3.01 -24.07 -6.05
C LEU A 150 3.64 -22.80 -5.48
N PHE A 151 4.50 -22.95 -4.45
CA PHE A 151 5.30 -21.84 -3.94
C PHE A 151 6.10 -21.17 -5.07
N SER A 152 6.85 -21.96 -5.86
CA SER A 152 7.69 -21.42 -6.94
C SER A 152 6.91 -20.74 -8.06
N ILE A 153 5.68 -21.17 -8.33
CA ILE A 153 4.83 -20.58 -9.39
C ILE A 153 4.12 -19.31 -8.92
N PHE A 154 3.44 -19.36 -7.78
CA PHE A 154 2.51 -18.30 -7.38
C PHE A 154 2.97 -17.40 -6.25
N PHE A 155 4.03 -17.75 -5.53
CA PHE A 155 4.50 -16.97 -4.40
C PHE A 155 5.91 -16.41 -4.61
N LYS A 156 6.86 -17.24 -4.99
CA LYS A 156 8.28 -16.86 -5.01
C LYS A 156 8.51 -15.64 -5.90
N THR A 157 8.26 -15.75 -7.20
CA THR A 157 8.62 -14.72 -8.18
C THR A 157 7.99 -13.36 -7.84
N TYR A 158 6.70 -13.35 -7.53
CA TYR A 158 6.01 -12.11 -7.20
C TYR A 158 6.48 -11.52 -5.87
N THR A 159 6.63 -12.35 -4.84
CA THR A 159 7.06 -11.89 -3.51
C THR A 159 8.48 -11.30 -3.56
N GLU A 160 9.41 -11.99 -4.24
CA GLU A 160 10.79 -11.50 -4.42
C GLU A 160 10.83 -10.22 -5.27
N LYS A 161 9.97 -10.10 -6.30
CA LYS A 161 9.82 -8.88 -7.09
C LYS A 161 9.34 -7.70 -6.21
N VAL A 162 8.31 -7.92 -5.38
CA VAL A 162 7.76 -6.87 -4.49
C VAL A 162 8.77 -6.44 -3.45
N TRP A 163 9.43 -7.38 -2.78
CA TRP A 163 10.28 -7.07 -1.62
C TRP A 163 11.74 -6.86 -1.95
N GLY A 164 12.19 -7.29 -3.15
CA GLY A 164 13.57 -7.15 -3.59
C GLY A 164 14.55 -7.97 -2.75
N MET A 165 14.08 -9.04 -2.11
CA MET A 165 14.88 -9.94 -1.30
C MET A 165 14.39 -11.39 -1.45
N PRO A 166 15.26 -12.41 -1.26
CA PRO A 166 14.89 -13.81 -1.33
C PRO A 166 13.83 -14.21 -0.30
N CYS A 167 12.95 -15.14 -0.68
CA CYS A 167 11.87 -15.60 0.21
C CYS A 167 12.37 -16.39 1.44
N ASP A 168 13.59 -16.92 1.42
CA ASP A 168 14.22 -17.60 2.54
C ASP A 168 14.85 -16.65 3.57
N GLU A 169 15.03 -15.37 3.22
CA GLU A 169 15.48 -14.32 4.13
C GLU A 169 14.29 -13.59 4.82
N MET A 170 13.08 -13.72 4.29
CA MET A 170 11.88 -13.09 4.87
C MET A 170 11.37 -13.88 6.07
N SER A 171 10.92 -13.20 7.14
CA SER A 171 10.34 -13.86 8.32
C SER A 171 9.07 -14.67 8.01
N ALA A 172 8.96 -15.84 8.62
CA ALA A 172 7.77 -16.68 8.56
C ALA A 172 6.53 -15.99 9.14
N ASP A 173 6.69 -15.14 10.16
CA ASP A 173 5.58 -14.40 10.80
C ASP A 173 4.88 -13.47 9.81
N TRP A 174 5.64 -12.88 8.89
CA TRP A 174 5.08 -12.05 7.83
C TRP A 174 4.14 -12.86 6.90
N ALA A 175 4.54 -14.10 6.53
CA ALA A 175 3.70 -15.01 5.77
C ALA A 175 2.41 -15.37 6.53
N ALA A 176 2.55 -15.76 7.79
CA ALA A 176 1.44 -16.16 8.63
C ALA A 176 0.40 -15.04 8.82
N GLN A 177 0.83 -13.78 8.87
CA GLN A 177 -0.07 -12.62 8.98
C GLN A 177 -0.81 -12.31 7.67
N ARG A 178 -0.18 -12.48 6.51
CA ARG A 178 -0.69 -12.08 5.21
C ARG A 178 -1.51 -13.16 4.51
N ILE A 179 -1.17 -14.44 4.73
CA ILE A 179 -1.75 -15.60 4.02
C ILE A 179 -2.75 -16.36 4.92
N LYS A 180 -3.17 -15.79 6.06
CA LYS A 180 -4.17 -16.40 6.94
C LYS A 180 -5.47 -16.70 6.18
N GLY A 181 -5.94 -17.96 6.30
CA GLY A 181 -7.23 -18.40 5.73
C GLY A 181 -7.17 -19.03 4.34
N LEU A 182 -6.02 -19.06 3.67
CA LEU A 182 -5.84 -19.85 2.45
C LEU A 182 -5.44 -21.28 2.82
N SER A 183 -6.39 -22.22 2.77
CA SER A 183 -6.13 -23.66 2.88
C SER A 183 -6.36 -24.33 1.54
N LEU A 184 -5.29 -24.79 0.89
CA LEU A 184 -5.38 -25.57 -0.34
C LEU A 184 -6.16 -26.86 -0.12
N TRP A 185 -5.99 -27.49 1.04
CA TRP A 185 -6.72 -28.70 1.40
C TRP A 185 -8.21 -28.43 1.57
N GLY A 186 -8.58 -27.36 2.26
CA GLY A 186 -9.98 -26.90 2.34
C GLY A 186 -10.56 -26.65 0.96
N ALA A 187 -9.87 -25.92 0.10
CA ALA A 187 -10.32 -25.63 -1.26
C ALA A 187 -10.45 -26.89 -2.13
N VAL A 188 -9.53 -27.85 -2.04
CA VAL A 188 -9.59 -29.13 -2.76
C VAL A 188 -10.74 -30.00 -2.24
N VAL A 189 -10.89 -30.10 -0.91
CA VAL A 189 -11.97 -30.87 -0.27
C VAL A 189 -13.35 -30.26 -0.58
N ASP A 190 -13.47 -28.94 -0.52
CA ASP A 190 -14.71 -28.23 -0.85
C ASP A 190 -15.05 -28.35 -2.35
N GLY A 191 -14.04 -28.35 -3.20
CA GLY A 191 -14.22 -28.61 -4.62
C GLY A 191 -14.68 -30.03 -4.93
N LEU A 192 -14.09 -31.05 -4.27
CA LEU A 192 -14.52 -32.43 -4.35
C LEU A 192 -15.96 -32.61 -3.82
N LYS A 193 -16.29 -32.01 -2.68
CA LYS A 193 -17.64 -32.05 -2.11
C LYS A 193 -18.67 -31.41 -3.04
N ARG A 194 -18.33 -30.31 -3.73
CA ARG A 194 -19.21 -29.68 -4.73
C ARG A 194 -19.41 -30.58 -5.94
N SER A 195 -18.36 -31.21 -6.44
CA SER A 195 -18.46 -32.13 -7.60
C SER A 195 -19.25 -33.39 -7.25
N LEU A 196 -19.32 -33.78 -5.99
CA LEU A 196 -20.09 -34.90 -5.47
C LEU A 196 -21.51 -34.52 -4.99
N GLY A 197 -21.94 -33.27 -5.19
CA GLY A 197 -23.28 -32.81 -4.78
C GLY A 197 -23.52 -32.69 -3.26
N LEU A 198 -22.47 -32.76 -2.47
CA LEU A 198 -22.53 -32.77 -0.99
C LEU A 198 -22.44 -31.36 -0.39
N ASN A 199 -23.23 -30.39 -0.88
CA ASN A 199 -23.17 -29.02 -0.40
C ASN A 199 -23.93 -28.78 0.90
N LYS A 200 -23.22 -28.31 1.93
CA LYS A 200 -23.77 -27.44 2.98
C LYS A 200 -23.29 -26.00 2.74
N LYS A 201 -24.23 -25.04 2.98
CA LYS A 201 -24.00 -23.58 2.84
C LYS A 201 -22.69 -23.12 3.51
N PRO A 202 -22.05 -22.04 3.03
CA PRO A 202 -20.85 -21.50 3.64
C PRO A 202 -21.15 -21.12 5.10
N ASN A 203 -20.30 -21.55 6.02
CA ASN A 203 -20.35 -21.12 7.41
C ASN A 203 -19.81 -19.69 7.48
N ASP A 204 -20.64 -18.76 7.94
CA ASP A 204 -20.27 -17.42 8.37
C ASP A 204 -19.22 -17.48 9.47
N GLY A 205 -18.05 -16.97 9.21
CA GLY A 205 -17.08 -16.77 10.29
C GLY A 205 -15.63 -16.65 9.81
N MET A 206 -15.24 -15.48 9.44
CA MET A 206 -13.91 -14.96 9.17
C MET A 206 -13.68 -14.58 7.70
N GLU A 207 -14.29 -13.50 7.29
CA GLU A 207 -13.90 -12.82 6.05
C GLU A 207 -12.45 -12.36 6.15
N THR A 208 -11.57 -13.08 5.48
CA THR A 208 -10.20 -12.64 5.30
C THR A 208 -10.21 -11.41 4.39
N LYS A 209 -9.39 -10.39 4.68
CA LYS A 209 -9.25 -9.14 3.87
C LYS A 209 -9.11 -9.40 2.36
N THR A 210 -8.69 -10.61 1.97
CA THR A 210 -8.51 -11.05 0.59
C THR A 210 -9.78 -11.57 -0.09
N LEU A 211 -10.87 -11.81 0.66
CA LEU A 211 -12.10 -12.43 0.15
C LEU A 211 -13.27 -11.46 -0.05
N LEU A 212 -13.07 -10.17 0.20
CA LEU A 212 -14.11 -9.16 -0.02
C LEU A 212 -14.45 -9.06 -1.50
N GLU A 213 -15.72 -9.18 -1.82
CA GLU A 213 -16.27 -9.05 -3.19
C GLU A 213 -16.40 -7.59 -3.61
N THR A 214 -16.55 -6.67 -2.65
CA THR A 214 -16.65 -5.24 -2.88
C THR A 214 -15.76 -4.47 -1.92
N PHE A 215 -15.41 -3.25 -2.29
CA PHE A 215 -14.71 -2.31 -1.43
C PHE A 215 -15.23 -0.89 -1.63
N ARG A 216 -14.98 -0.03 -0.66
CA ARG A 216 -15.26 1.41 -0.76
C ARG A 216 -14.06 2.13 -1.36
N TYR A 217 -14.34 3.14 -2.14
CA TYR A 217 -13.31 3.96 -2.77
C TYR A 217 -13.81 5.40 -2.94
N PRO A 218 -13.01 6.42 -2.61
CA PRO A 218 -13.38 7.81 -2.85
C PRO A 218 -13.50 8.06 -4.35
N ARG A 219 -14.55 8.79 -4.76
CA ARG A 219 -14.92 9.01 -6.17
C ARG A 219 -13.77 9.51 -7.04
N LEU A 220 -12.96 10.44 -6.53
CA LEU A 220 -11.82 11.03 -7.24
C LEU A 220 -10.46 10.50 -6.75
N GLY A 221 -10.44 9.31 -6.14
CA GLY A 221 -9.26 8.69 -5.58
C GLY A 221 -9.05 8.95 -4.08
N PRO A 222 -8.19 8.17 -3.41
CA PRO A 222 -7.98 8.26 -1.97
C PRO A 222 -7.42 9.61 -1.51
N GLY A 223 -6.72 10.35 -2.39
CA GLY A 223 -6.24 11.70 -2.11
C GLY A 223 -7.35 12.65 -1.68
N MET A 224 -8.53 12.54 -2.29
CA MET A 224 -9.71 13.35 -1.98
C MET A 224 -10.06 13.37 -0.48
N MET A 225 -9.94 12.23 0.20
CA MET A 225 -10.21 12.15 1.63
C MET A 225 -9.17 12.94 2.45
N TRP A 226 -7.90 12.88 2.04
CA TRP A 226 -6.82 13.56 2.77
C TRP A 226 -6.83 15.07 2.51
N GLU A 227 -7.25 15.48 1.33
CA GLU A 227 -7.52 16.88 1.00
C GLU A 227 -8.65 17.43 1.86
N ALA A 228 -9.76 16.71 2.00
CA ALA A 228 -10.86 17.10 2.88
C ALA A 228 -10.42 17.19 4.36
N ALA A 229 -9.57 16.25 4.82
CA ALA A 229 -9.02 16.31 6.17
C ALA A 229 -8.10 17.52 6.37
N ARG A 230 -7.24 17.85 5.40
CA ARG A 230 -6.40 19.07 5.41
C ARG A 230 -7.27 20.32 5.48
N ASP A 231 -8.29 20.40 4.64
CA ASP A 231 -9.16 21.58 4.54
C ASP A 231 -9.93 21.81 5.84
N PHE A 232 -10.37 20.73 6.50
CA PHE A 232 -10.98 20.81 7.83
C PHE A 232 -9.98 21.36 8.87
N VAL A 233 -8.74 20.89 8.86
CA VAL A 233 -7.68 21.35 9.78
C VAL A 233 -7.44 22.85 9.59
N VAL A 234 -7.33 23.29 8.33
CA VAL A 234 -7.10 24.71 7.99
C VAL A 234 -8.31 25.57 8.34
N ALA A 235 -9.53 25.13 8.06
CA ALA A 235 -10.76 25.82 8.42
C ALA A 235 -10.92 25.97 9.95
N GLY A 236 -10.37 25.02 10.72
CA GLY A 236 -10.29 25.09 12.18
C GLY A 236 -9.24 26.05 12.74
N GLY A 237 -8.59 26.84 11.88
CA GLY A 237 -7.57 27.83 12.27
C GLY A 237 -6.17 27.27 12.47
N ASN A 238 -5.95 25.99 12.14
CA ASN A 238 -4.66 25.30 12.20
C ASN A 238 -3.89 25.40 10.87
N GLN A 239 -2.65 24.94 10.85
CA GLN A 239 -1.79 25.11 9.68
C GLN A 239 -1.32 23.76 9.12
N VAL A 240 -1.31 23.66 7.77
CA VAL A 240 -0.64 22.60 7.03
C VAL A 240 0.35 23.28 6.08
N LEU A 241 1.61 23.21 6.43
CA LEU A 241 2.71 23.88 5.71
C LEU A 241 3.25 22.91 4.65
N MET A 242 2.83 23.14 3.40
CA MET A 242 3.31 22.40 2.22
C MET A 242 4.71 22.86 1.81
N ALA A 243 5.47 22.03 1.10
CA ALA A 243 6.87 22.28 0.73
C ALA A 243 7.80 22.56 1.93
N HIS A 244 7.49 22.00 3.11
CA HIS A 244 8.29 22.14 4.31
C HIS A 244 8.88 20.79 4.73
N SER A 245 10.19 20.65 4.56
CA SER A 245 10.92 19.43 4.91
C SER A 245 11.39 19.45 6.36
N PHE A 246 11.15 18.36 7.08
CA PHE A 246 11.66 18.19 8.44
C PHE A 246 13.19 18.21 8.47
N LYS A 247 13.77 19.10 9.27
CA LYS A 247 15.22 19.34 9.34
C LYS A 247 15.81 18.94 10.68
N GLN A 248 15.17 19.32 11.78
CA GLN A 248 15.70 19.07 13.12
C GLN A 248 14.59 19.07 14.17
N LEU A 249 14.76 18.26 15.20
CA LEU A 249 13.90 18.22 16.39
C LEU A 249 14.79 18.21 17.65
N ALA A 250 14.53 19.10 18.59
CA ALA A 250 15.21 19.12 19.88
C ALA A 250 14.22 19.49 20.99
N GLN A 251 14.42 18.94 22.18
CA GLN A 251 13.66 19.37 23.37
C GLN A 251 14.44 20.43 24.15
N ASP A 252 13.78 21.54 24.41
CA ASP A 252 14.31 22.56 25.30
C ASP A 252 14.23 22.07 26.75
N GLN A 253 15.37 21.92 27.39
CA GLN A 253 15.49 21.36 28.74
C GLN A 253 14.92 22.28 29.84
N GLY A 254 14.82 23.59 29.56
CA GLY A 254 14.29 24.54 30.53
C GLY A 254 12.76 24.60 30.54
N THR A 255 12.15 24.52 29.37
CA THR A 255 10.68 24.61 29.19
C THR A 255 10.01 23.27 29.00
N GLY A 256 10.77 22.22 28.66
CA GLY A 256 10.26 20.91 28.28
C GLY A 256 9.55 20.88 26.89
N ARG A 257 9.50 22.02 26.20
CA ARG A 257 8.87 22.11 24.88
C ARG A 257 9.79 21.58 23.77
N TRP A 258 9.19 21.12 22.71
CA TRP A 258 9.89 20.69 21.51
C TRP A 258 10.10 21.87 20.57
N ARG A 259 11.31 22.03 20.08
CA ARG A 259 11.66 22.95 19.01
C ARG A 259 11.89 22.16 17.74
N MET A 260 10.97 22.27 16.79
CA MET A 260 11.04 21.67 15.47
C MET A 260 11.48 22.72 14.45
N VAL A 261 12.44 22.37 13.60
CA VAL A 261 12.89 23.18 12.47
C VAL A 261 12.49 22.49 11.18
N ALA A 262 11.84 23.21 10.30
CA ALA A 262 11.50 22.77 8.95
C ALA A 262 12.12 23.72 7.93
N ASP A 263 12.69 23.16 6.86
CA ASP A 263 13.20 23.90 5.71
C ASP A 263 12.05 24.12 4.74
N GLY A 264 11.71 25.36 4.47
CA GLY A 264 10.61 25.77 3.62
C GLY A 264 11.08 26.68 2.46
N PRO A 265 10.17 27.03 1.52
CA PRO A 265 10.49 27.83 0.34
C PRO A 265 11.11 29.18 0.65
N ASP A 266 10.72 29.80 1.78
CA ASP A 266 11.17 31.12 2.21
C ASP A 266 12.26 31.03 3.31
N GLY A 267 12.84 29.85 3.53
CA GLY A 267 13.83 29.56 4.56
C GLY A 267 13.27 28.78 5.75
N ASP A 268 14.09 28.61 6.77
CA ASP A 268 13.75 27.80 7.95
C ASP A 268 12.57 28.39 8.72
N VAL A 269 11.62 27.53 9.07
CA VAL A 269 10.50 27.81 9.97
C VAL A 269 10.74 27.08 11.30
N ILE A 270 10.55 27.80 12.42
CA ILE A 270 10.71 27.24 13.76
C ILE A 270 9.31 27.09 14.38
N ILE A 271 9.01 25.89 14.86
CA ILE A 271 7.75 25.54 15.50
C ILE A 271 8.06 25.02 16.91
N ASN A 272 7.58 25.75 17.92
CA ASN A 272 7.71 25.37 19.32
C ASN A 272 6.42 24.69 19.77
N ALA A 273 6.48 23.40 20.14
CA ALA A 273 5.31 22.59 20.45
C ALA A 273 5.40 21.95 21.84
N ALA A 274 4.27 21.74 22.50
CA ALA A 274 4.23 20.94 23.72
C ALA A 274 4.45 19.44 23.39
N HIS A 275 3.91 18.99 22.28
CA HIS A 275 4.00 17.61 21.81
C HIS A 275 4.37 17.54 20.33
N VAL A 276 5.00 16.43 19.93
CA VAL A 276 5.31 16.14 18.51
C VAL A 276 4.76 14.77 18.14
N ILE A 277 4.09 14.70 16.99
CA ILE A 277 3.69 13.45 16.35
C ILE A 277 4.46 13.34 15.04
N SER A 278 5.16 12.23 14.82
CA SER A 278 5.89 11.98 13.58
C SER A 278 5.30 10.83 12.81
N SER A 279 4.99 11.06 11.54
CA SER A 279 4.69 10.02 10.55
C SER A 279 5.82 9.86 9.52
N ALA A 280 6.95 10.53 9.73
CA ALA A 280 8.15 10.37 8.92
C ALA A 280 8.77 8.98 9.10
N PRO A 281 9.55 8.48 8.12
CA PRO A 281 10.32 7.27 8.27
C PRO A 281 11.20 7.32 9.53
N MET A 282 11.24 6.22 10.28
CA MET A 282 11.97 6.17 11.58
C MET A 282 13.44 6.55 11.42
N ARG A 283 14.09 6.14 10.33
CA ARG A 283 15.47 6.49 10.00
C ARG A 283 15.66 8.02 9.88
N GLU A 284 14.73 8.70 9.22
CA GLU A 284 14.79 10.15 9.07
C GLU A 284 14.58 10.88 10.39
N LEU A 285 13.61 10.44 11.19
CA LEU A 285 13.37 11.01 12.51
C LEU A 285 14.57 10.83 13.43
N ALA A 286 15.09 9.60 13.55
CA ALA A 286 16.21 9.28 14.44
C ALA A 286 17.48 10.05 14.07
N GLY A 287 17.74 10.26 12.78
CA GLY A 287 18.90 11.02 12.32
C GLY A 287 18.83 12.54 12.54
N ARG A 288 17.64 13.08 12.90
CA ARG A 288 17.39 14.52 13.00
C ARG A 288 16.87 14.98 14.38
N ILE A 289 16.73 14.06 15.32
CA ILE A 289 16.39 14.38 16.72
C ILE A 289 17.67 14.66 17.52
N HIS A 290 17.65 15.68 18.37
CA HIS A 290 18.79 16.05 19.19
C HIS A 290 18.44 16.09 20.68
N PRO A 291 19.30 15.52 21.55
CA PRO A 291 20.52 14.76 21.23
C PRO A 291 20.18 13.49 20.43
N LEU A 292 21.12 13.01 19.61
CA LEU A 292 20.95 11.79 18.84
C LEU A 292 20.64 10.61 19.77
N PRO A 293 19.64 9.78 19.46
CA PRO A 293 19.29 8.63 20.28
C PRO A 293 20.38 7.55 20.25
N ALA A 294 20.56 6.85 21.36
CA ALA A 294 21.52 5.75 21.44
C ALA A 294 21.22 4.61 20.44
N THR A 295 19.94 4.47 20.04
CA THR A 295 19.46 3.50 19.04
C THR A 295 19.55 4.00 17.59
N LEU A 296 20.31 5.06 17.32
CA LEU A 296 20.50 5.58 15.98
C LEU A 296 21.06 4.55 15.00
N PRO A 297 22.08 3.72 15.36
CA PRO A 297 22.61 2.72 14.45
C PRO A 297 21.53 1.74 13.96
N GLU A 298 20.70 1.22 14.87
CA GLU A 298 19.61 0.30 14.56
C GLU A 298 18.54 0.97 13.69
N ALA A 299 18.25 2.24 13.91
CA ALA A 299 17.32 3.00 13.08
C ALA A 299 17.86 3.22 11.65
N MET A 300 19.18 3.42 11.50
CA MET A 300 19.82 3.62 10.20
C MET A 300 19.88 2.32 9.38
N ASP A 301 19.85 1.16 10.03
CA ASP A 301 19.81 -0.16 9.38
C ASP A 301 18.42 -0.50 8.80
N LEU A 302 17.38 0.25 9.13
CA LEU A 302 16.05 0.05 8.57
C LEU A 302 16.06 0.29 7.05
N LYS A 303 15.60 -0.70 6.30
CA LYS A 303 15.47 -0.64 4.84
C LYS A 303 14.01 -0.40 4.46
N TYR A 304 13.81 0.45 3.48
CA TYR A 304 12.50 0.73 2.92
C TYR A 304 12.45 0.21 1.48
N ARG A 305 11.30 -0.27 1.09
CA ARG A 305 11.03 -0.68 -0.29
C ARG A 305 10.15 0.37 -0.94
N ASP A 306 10.57 0.84 -2.07
CA ASP A 306 9.90 1.85 -2.86
C ASP A 306 9.21 1.21 -4.06
N PHE A 307 8.37 1.95 -4.73
CA PHE A 307 7.88 1.60 -6.04
C PHE A 307 7.67 2.87 -6.87
N LEU A 308 7.81 2.68 -8.17
CA LEU A 308 7.62 3.70 -9.18
C LEU A 308 6.35 3.35 -9.97
N THR A 309 5.52 4.35 -10.23
CA THR A 309 4.32 4.19 -11.05
C THR A 309 4.49 4.95 -12.35
N VAL A 310 4.34 4.27 -13.48
CA VAL A 310 4.19 4.90 -14.79
C VAL A 310 2.72 4.87 -15.16
N ALA A 311 2.10 6.04 -15.32
CA ALA A 311 0.72 6.16 -15.76
C ALA A 311 0.67 6.35 -17.27
N LEU A 312 -0.07 5.50 -17.97
CA LEU A 312 -0.25 5.55 -19.40
C LEU A 312 -1.71 5.85 -19.74
N MET A 313 -1.95 6.83 -20.60
CA MET A 313 -3.24 7.12 -21.20
C MET A 313 -3.33 6.34 -22.51
N VAL A 314 -4.16 5.29 -22.50
CA VAL A 314 -4.26 4.33 -23.61
C VAL A 314 -5.61 4.49 -24.31
N LYS A 315 -5.61 4.68 -25.64
CA LYS A 315 -6.84 4.73 -26.42
C LYS A 315 -7.55 3.37 -26.37
N GLY A 316 -8.82 3.37 -26.03
CA GLY A 316 -9.67 2.20 -25.93
C GLY A 316 -10.54 2.27 -24.69
N ASP A 317 -11.79 1.89 -24.87
CA ASP A 317 -12.84 1.95 -23.85
C ASP A 317 -12.90 0.69 -22.97
N ASP A 318 -12.35 -0.42 -23.43
CA ASP A 318 -12.43 -1.72 -22.71
C ASP A 318 -11.08 -2.48 -22.79
N ILE A 319 -10.05 -1.97 -22.11
CA ILE A 319 -8.74 -2.63 -22.09
C ILE A 319 -8.82 -3.92 -21.26
N PHE A 320 -9.28 -3.82 -20.02
CA PHE A 320 -9.58 -4.94 -19.11
C PHE A 320 -10.46 -4.46 -17.94
N PRO A 321 -11.34 -5.32 -17.40
CA PRO A 321 -12.29 -4.93 -16.35
C PRO A 321 -11.70 -4.95 -14.94
N ASP A 322 -10.49 -5.50 -14.73
CA ASP A 322 -9.88 -5.63 -13.42
C ASP A 322 -9.54 -4.25 -12.83
N ASN A 323 -9.67 -4.11 -11.52
CA ASN A 323 -9.10 -2.96 -10.81
C ASN A 323 -7.58 -3.02 -10.88
N TRP A 324 -7.01 -4.25 -10.73
CA TRP A 324 -5.58 -4.50 -10.90
C TRP A 324 -5.29 -5.94 -11.29
N ILE A 325 -4.15 -6.14 -11.95
CA ILE A 325 -3.61 -7.44 -12.32
C ILE A 325 -2.22 -7.59 -11.69
N TYR A 326 -1.99 -8.69 -10.99
CA TYR A 326 -0.68 -9.07 -10.47
C TYR A 326 0.14 -9.75 -11.54
N ILE A 327 1.35 -9.30 -11.81
CA ILE A 327 2.21 -9.82 -12.87
C ILE A 327 3.27 -10.76 -12.25
N HIS A 328 3.02 -12.05 -12.33
CA HIS A 328 3.90 -13.09 -11.80
C HIS A 328 4.94 -13.57 -12.82
N ASP A 329 4.91 -13.05 -14.05
CA ASP A 329 5.91 -13.38 -15.07
C ASP A 329 7.26 -12.78 -14.69
N SER A 330 8.30 -13.62 -14.64
CA SER A 330 9.66 -13.19 -14.31
C SER A 330 10.38 -12.47 -15.46
N LYS A 331 9.83 -12.53 -16.68
CA LYS A 331 10.42 -11.90 -17.87
C LYS A 331 10.21 -10.42 -17.94
N VAL A 332 9.26 -9.87 -17.16
CA VAL A 332 8.94 -8.44 -17.12
C VAL A 332 9.13 -7.89 -15.70
N GLN A 333 9.54 -6.65 -15.60
CA GLN A 333 9.83 -5.99 -14.32
C GLN A 333 8.56 -5.49 -13.63
N VAL A 334 7.52 -5.12 -14.41
CA VAL A 334 6.26 -4.65 -13.83
C VAL A 334 5.69 -5.69 -12.85
N GLY A 335 5.30 -5.22 -11.68
CA GLY A 335 4.75 -6.09 -10.64
C GLY A 335 3.23 -6.09 -10.61
N ARG A 336 2.61 -4.94 -10.89
CA ARG A 336 1.16 -4.79 -10.91
C ARG A 336 0.74 -3.78 -11.96
N ILE A 337 -0.39 -4.04 -12.61
CA ILE A 337 -1.02 -3.12 -13.55
C ILE A 337 -2.39 -2.77 -13.01
N GLN A 338 -2.71 -1.48 -12.93
CA GLN A 338 -3.99 -0.95 -12.46
C GLN A 338 -4.76 -0.31 -13.62
N ASN A 339 -6.09 -0.43 -13.60
CA ASN A 339 -6.99 0.33 -14.47
C ASN A 339 -7.78 1.31 -13.60
N PHE A 340 -7.39 2.58 -13.58
CA PHE A 340 -7.97 3.57 -12.67
C PHE A 340 -9.45 3.84 -12.94
N ARG A 341 -9.91 3.71 -14.17
CA ARG A 341 -11.34 3.79 -14.51
C ARG A 341 -12.16 2.68 -13.83
N SER A 342 -11.58 1.51 -13.61
CA SER A 342 -12.26 0.42 -12.89
C SER A 342 -12.34 0.68 -11.38
N TRP A 343 -11.47 1.52 -10.83
CA TRP A 343 -11.57 1.99 -9.44
C TRP A 343 -12.68 3.03 -9.30
N SER A 344 -12.71 4.02 -10.20
CA SER A 344 -13.82 4.97 -10.33
C SER A 344 -13.90 5.48 -11.77
N PRO A 345 -15.11 5.54 -12.37
CA PRO A 345 -15.29 6.13 -13.70
C PRO A 345 -14.83 7.58 -13.77
N GLU A 346 -14.86 8.31 -12.66
CA GLU A 346 -14.51 9.73 -12.58
C GLU A 346 -12.99 9.98 -12.46
N MET A 347 -12.17 8.91 -12.41
CA MET A 347 -10.72 9.02 -12.50
C MET A 347 -10.22 9.37 -13.91
N VAL A 348 -11.08 9.28 -14.92
CA VAL A 348 -10.76 9.62 -16.31
C VAL A 348 -11.74 10.67 -16.84
N PRO A 349 -11.25 11.71 -17.55
CA PRO A 349 -12.12 12.75 -18.10
C PRO A 349 -12.88 12.29 -19.35
N ASP A 350 -12.37 11.26 -20.04
CA ASP A 350 -12.91 10.71 -21.29
C ASP A 350 -12.94 9.17 -21.19
N THR A 351 -14.13 8.59 -21.36
CA THR A 351 -14.32 7.15 -21.30
C THR A 351 -13.73 6.38 -22.48
N SER A 352 -13.40 7.07 -23.59
CA SER A 352 -12.71 6.48 -24.74
C SER A 352 -11.20 6.25 -24.49
N ILE A 353 -10.68 6.77 -23.37
CA ILE A 353 -9.28 6.63 -22.97
C ILE A 353 -9.23 5.96 -21.61
N ALA A 354 -8.42 4.92 -21.48
CA ALA A 354 -8.14 4.31 -20.19
C ALA A 354 -6.86 4.92 -19.58
N CYS A 355 -6.87 5.14 -18.28
CA CYS A 355 -5.66 5.44 -17.51
C CYS A 355 -5.18 4.16 -16.82
N VAL A 356 -3.98 3.71 -17.19
CA VAL A 356 -3.38 2.46 -16.72
C VAL A 356 -2.11 2.77 -15.96
N GLY A 357 -2.03 2.34 -14.69
CA GLY A 357 -0.85 2.48 -13.86
C GLY A 357 -0.02 1.21 -13.84
N LEU A 358 1.26 1.31 -14.23
CA LEU A 358 2.22 0.24 -14.16
C LEU A 358 3.14 0.44 -12.96
N GLU A 359 3.16 -0.50 -12.02
CA GLU A 359 3.94 -0.42 -10.80
C GLU A 359 5.22 -1.26 -10.88
N TYR A 360 6.33 -0.61 -10.65
CA TYR A 360 7.66 -1.18 -10.61
C TYR A 360 8.22 -1.06 -9.19
N PHE A 361 8.59 -2.17 -8.58
CA PHE A 361 9.16 -2.17 -7.23
C PHE A 361 10.67 -1.94 -7.29
N CYS A 362 11.19 -0.98 -6.55
CA CYS A 362 12.57 -0.54 -6.58
C CYS A 362 13.07 -0.20 -5.17
N PHE A 363 14.34 0.13 -5.05
CA PHE A 363 14.91 0.81 -3.91
C PHE A 363 15.33 2.22 -4.32
N GLU A 364 15.24 3.17 -3.41
CA GLU A 364 15.80 4.50 -3.60
C GLU A 364 17.29 4.39 -4.01
N GLY A 365 17.65 5.01 -5.14
CA GLY A 365 19.00 4.98 -5.67
C GLY A 365 19.38 3.75 -6.50
N ASP A 366 18.49 2.78 -6.72
CA ASP A 366 18.74 1.70 -7.67
C ASP A 366 18.64 2.17 -9.14
N GLY A 367 18.98 1.27 -10.10
CA GLY A 367 18.98 1.62 -11.51
C GLY A 367 17.62 2.08 -12.04
N LEU A 368 16.53 1.47 -11.53
CA LEU A 368 15.18 1.84 -11.95
C LEU A 368 14.75 3.20 -11.38
N TRP A 369 15.06 3.45 -10.11
CA TRP A 369 14.79 4.74 -9.45
C TRP A 369 15.53 5.90 -10.12
N SER A 370 16.75 5.63 -10.59
CA SER A 370 17.64 6.62 -11.19
C SER A 370 17.49 6.74 -12.74
N SER A 371 16.57 5.96 -13.35
CA SER A 371 16.33 6.00 -14.79
C SER A 371 15.69 7.31 -15.22
N ALA A 372 16.00 7.76 -16.43
CA ALA A 372 15.32 8.90 -17.03
C ALA A 372 13.87 8.56 -17.36
N ASP A 373 12.98 9.55 -17.34
CA ASP A 373 11.55 9.37 -17.64
C ASP A 373 11.32 8.72 -19.01
N ALA A 374 12.14 9.08 -20.02
CA ALA A 374 12.05 8.49 -21.36
C ALA A 374 12.31 6.97 -21.35
N ASP A 375 13.26 6.50 -20.53
CA ASP A 375 13.58 5.08 -20.41
C ASP A 375 12.48 4.34 -19.66
N LEU A 376 11.89 4.98 -18.65
CA LEU A 376 10.75 4.42 -17.90
C LEU A 376 9.50 4.31 -18.77
N ILE A 377 9.24 5.30 -19.61
CA ILE A 377 8.15 5.27 -20.59
C ILE A 377 8.38 4.15 -21.60
N ALA A 378 9.60 4.03 -22.14
CA ALA A 378 9.96 2.97 -23.07
C ALA A 378 9.86 1.56 -22.43
N LEU A 379 10.17 1.43 -21.14
CA LEU A 379 10.00 0.17 -20.39
C LEU A 379 8.52 -0.19 -20.21
N ALA A 380 7.66 0.82 -20.09
CA ALA A 380 6.23 0.66 -19.81
C ALA A 380 5.37 0.43 -21.06
N THR A 381 5.86 0.81 -22.24
CA THR A 381 5.17 0.71 -23.53
C THR A 381 5.66 -0.47 -24.37
#